data_abc16d366eac570980c4bce10d2e362f
#
_entry.id   abc16d366eac570980c4bce10d2e362f
#
_cell.length_a   1.000
_cell.length_b   1.000
_cell.length_c   1.000
_cell.angle_alpha   90.00
_cell.angle_beta   90.00
_cell.angle_gamma   90.00
#
_symmetry.space_group_name_H-M   'P 1'
#
loop_
_entity.id
_entity.type
_entity.pdbx_description
1 polymer ?
#
loop_
_entity_poly.entity_id
_entity_poly.type
_entity_poly.pdbx_seq_one_letter_code
_entity_poly.pdbx_strand_id
1 'polypeptide(L)'
;MQTATYTPGHSAPVLSLMAQRTAETHAEFFLPQLIPGWSVLDAGCGPGTITLGLARRVVPGLVTGIDVEDSQFAKSREQAESEGLNVEFRKASVYQLPFQDHCFDAVFCHALLEHLSDPAAAFTEFRRVLKSKGLIGLRAGDMGGILVDSESEGPAQGLATYLANREKDSRDPYVGRKLGRLLRKAGFDLQRITASYEVITETLLKIGPSLAAQFAAPSYCSLQDKASDHSLFVALAWCEAIGRAE
;
A
#
# COMPACT_ATOMS: atom_id res chain seq x y z
N MET A 1 7.17 -20.63 -8.43
CA MET A 1 6.20 -19.74 -7.79
C MET A 1 6.94 -18.52 -7.26
N GLN A 2 6.69 -17.34 -7.79
CA GLN A 2 7.23 -16.10 -7.22
C GLN A 2 6.50 -15.85 -5.91
N THR A 3 7.22 -15.90 -4.79
CA THR A 3 6.67 -15.54 -3.47
C THR A 3 6.92 -14.06 -3.25
N ALA A 4 5.87 -13.27 -3.15
CA ALA A 4 5.99 -11.89 -2.69
C ALA A 4 6.40 -11.91 -1.21
N THR A 5 7.63 -11.53 -0.91
CA THR A 5 8.09 -11.40 0.48
C THR A 5 7.98 -9.94 0.88
N TYR A 6 7.14 -9.64 1.88
CA TYR A 6 7.02 -8.30 2.43
C TYR A 6 8.28 -7.93 3.23
N THR A 7 9.03 -6.93 2.79
CA THR A 7 10.36 -6.60 3.35
C THR A 7 10.32 -6.06 4.77
N PRO A 8 9.34 -5.22 5.19
CA PRO A 8 9.28 -4.75 6.57
C PRO A 8 8.92 -5.83 7.58
N GLY A 9 8.51 -7.02 7.11
CA GLY A 9 8.02 -8.10 7.98
C GLY A 9 6.67 -7.78 8.62
N HIS A 10 6.23 -8.66 9.52
CA HIS A 10 4.93 -8.57 10.21
C HIS A 10 5.12 -8.50 11.74
N SER A 11 6.16 -7.79 12.20
CA SER A 11 6.35 -7.57 13.63
C SER A 11 5.23 -6.71 14.22
N ALA A 12 4.95 -6.87 15.51
CA ALA A 12 3.86 -6.14 16.16
C ALA A 12 3.94 -4.60 15.99
N PRO A 13 5.11 -3.94 16.03
CA PRO A 13 5.21 -2.50 15.74
C PRO A 13 4.86 -2.16 14.29
N VAL A 14 5.27 -2.99 13.29
CA VAL A 14 4.92 -2.78 11.87
C VAL A 14 3.40 -2.88 11.69
N LEU A 15 2.78 -3.91 12.25
CA LEU A 15 1.33 -4.10 12.17
C LEU A 15 0.57 -2.95 12.86
N SER A 16 1.08 -2.44 14.00
CA SER A 16 0.51 -1.29 14.68
C SER A 16 0.53 -0.02 13.82
N LEU A 17 1.62 0.20 13.10
CA LEU A 17 1.73 1.32 12.16
C LEU A 17 0.78 1.15 10.97
N MET A 18 0.72 -0.05 10.38
CA MET A 18 -0.21 -0.35 9.29
C MET A 18 -1.66 -0.17 9.72
N ALA A 19 -1.99 -0.56 10.95
CA ALA A 19 -3.35 -0.45 11.50
C ALA A 19 -3.82 1.01 11.76
N GLN A 20 -2.92 1.99 11.71
CA GLN A 20 -3.29 3.41 11.77
C GLN A 20 -3.80 3.97 10.44
N ARG A 21 -3.56 3.24 9.34
CA ARG A 21 -4.03 3.63 8.01
C ARG A 21 -5.53 3.40 7.89
N THR A 22 -6.26 4.40 7.38
CA THR A 22 -7.69 4.31 7.15
C THR A 22 -8.03 4.62 5.69
N ALA A 23 -9.23 4.27 5.25
CA ALA A 23 -9.65 4.60 3.88
C ALA A 23 -9.78 6.12 3.69
N GLU A 24 -10.20 6.84 4.73
CA GLU A 24 -10.37 8.29 4.71
C GLU A 24 -9.04 9.03 4.46
N THR A 25 -7.92 8.48 4.92
CA THR A 25 -6.59 9.09 4.78
C THR A 25 -5.79 8.50 3.62
N HIS A 26 -5.95 7.21 3.32
CA HIS A 26 -5.10 6.49 2.36
C HIS A 26 -5.81 6.09 1.08
N ALA A 27 -7.16 6.19 1.04
CA ALA A 27 -7.98 5.98 -0.14
C ALA A 27 -8.89 7.19 -0.46
N GLU A 28 -8.67 8.36 0.18
CA GLU A 28 -9.47 9.59 0.00
C GLU A 28 -9.67 9.93 -1.49
N PHE A 29 -8.63 9.80 -2.29
CA PHE A 29 -8.67 10.07 -3.73
C PHE A 29 -9.60 9.12 -4.50
N PHE A 30 -9.88 7.93 -3.97
CA PHE A 30 -10.63 6.85 -4.61
C PHE A 30 -12.04 6.69 -4.05
N LEU A 31 -12.26 6.95 -2.76
CA LEU A 31 -13.58 6.81 -2.12
C LEU A 31 -14.74 7.50 -2.87
N PRO A 32 -14.58 8.72 -3.44
CA PRO A 32 -15.66 9.37 -4.18
C PRO A 32 -16.09 8.64 -5.46
N GLN A 33 -15.24 7.74 -5.97
CA GLN A 33 -15.53 6.96 -7.17
C GLN A 33 -16.35 5.70 -6.88
N LEU A 34 -16.36 5.25 -5.63
CA LEU A 34 -17.05 4.03 -5.24
C LEU A 34 -18.56 4.26 -5.10
N ILE A 35 -19.35 3.31 -5.61
CA ILE A 35 -20.81 3.36 -5.62
C ILE A 35 -21.37 2.30 -4.66
N PRO A 36 -22.40 2.61 -3.86
CA PRO A 36 -23.07 1.62 -3.03
C PRO A 36 -23.53 0.40 -3.84
N GLY A 37 -23.34 -0.78 -3.26
CA GLY A 37 -23.64 -2.06 -3.90
C GLY A 37 -22.51 -2.65 -4.74
N TRP A 38 -21.39 -1.96 -4.92
CA TRP A 38 -20.26 -2.48 -5.67
C TRP A 38 -19.53 -3.61 -4.95
N SER A 39 -18.96 -4.52 -5.76
CA SER A 39 -18.00 -5.53 -5.33
C SER A 39 -16.58 -4.98 -5.51
N VAL A 40 -15.82 -4.88 -4.43
CA VAL A 40 -14.49 -4.27 -4.42
C VAL A 40 -13.44 -5.27 -3.94
N LEU A 41 -12.30 -5.34 -4.64
CA LEU A 41 -11.11 -6.06 -4.20
C LEU A 41 -10.12 -5.07 -3.58
N ASP A 42 -9.68 -5.34 -2.34
CA ASP A 42 -8.56 -4.66 -1.69
C ASP A 42 -7.33 -5.58 -1.75
N ALA A 43 -6.40 -5.27 -2.66
CA ALA A 43 -5.25 -6.10 -2.97
C ALA A 43 -4.03 -5.71 -2.12
N GLY A 44 -3.56 -6.62 -1.27
CA GLY A 44 -2.53 -6.36 -0.28
C GLY A 44 -3.11 -5.60 0.92
N CYS A 45 -4.23 -6.08 1.45
CA CYS A 45 -5.02 -5.37 2.45
C CYS A 45 -4.35 -5.25 3.83
N GLY A 46 -3.26 -6.02 4.08
CA GLY A 46 -2.59 -6.04 5.37
C GLY A 46 -3.57 -6.33 6.51
N PRO A 47 -3.58 -5.53 7.60
CA PRO A 47 -4.49 -5.74 8.73
C PRO A 47 -5.97 -5.45 8.41
N GLY A 48 -6.31 -4.93 7.23
CA GLY A 48 -7.68 -4.75 6.76
C GLY A 48 -8.38 -3.47 7.21
N THR A 49 -7.68 -2.52 7.80
CA THR A 49 -8.28 -1.26 8.29
C THR A 49 -8.82 -0.38 7.15
N ILE A 50 -8.10 -0.35 6.01
CA ILE A 50 -8.59 0.33 4.79
C ILE A 50 -9.77 -0.45 4.20
N THR A 51 -9.70 -1.79 4.16
CA THR A 51 -10.78 -2.67 3.69
C THR A 51 -12.12 -2.34 4.37
N LEU A 52 -12.11 -2.15 5.70
CA LEU A 52 -13.31 -1.77 6.46
C LEU A 52 -13.88 -0.42 6.02
N GLY A 53 -13.03 0.57 5.78
CA GLY A 53 -13.47 1.89 5.29
C GLY A 53 -14.04 1.82 3.86
N LEU A 54 -13.44 1.01 2.97
CA LEU A 54 -14.00 0.74 1.65
C LEU A 54 -15.38 0.06 1.78
N ALA A 55 -15.53 -0.90 2.71
CA ALA A 55 -16.79 -1.59 2.95
C ALA A 55 -17.90 -0.63 3.41
N ARG A 56 -17.62 0.26 4.37
CA ARG A 56 -18.59 1.30 4.79
C ARG A 56 -19.04 2.15 3.61
N ARG A 57 -18.15 2.42 2.66
CA ARG A 57 -18.45 3.25 1.48
C ARG A 57 -19.37 2.58 0.47
N VAL A 58 -19.29 1.25 0.34
CA VAL A 58 -20.04 0.49 -0.70
C VAL A 58 -21.27 -0.26 -0.19
N VAL A 59 -21.63 -0.15 1.07
CA VAL A 59 -22.82 -0.83 1.64
C VAL A 59 -24.01 -0.70 0.68
N PRO A 60 -24.74 -1.80 0.37
CA PRO A 60 -24.62 -3.17 0.86
C PRO A 60 -23.64 -4.07 0.07
N GLY A 61 -22.74 -3.49 -0.73
CA GLY A 61 -21.77 -4.20 -1.55
C GLY A 61 -20.81 -5.06 -0.72
N LEU A 62 -20.02 -5.89 -1.40
CA LEU A 62 -19.03 -6.76 -0.80
C LEU A 62 -17.62 -6.19 -1.01
N VAL A 63 -16.80 -6.14 0.03
CA VAL A 63 -15.35 -5.92 -0.11
C VAL A 63 -14.59 -7.19 0.23
N THR A 64 -13.72 -7.61 -0.68
CA THR A 64 -12.81 -8.74 -0.45
C THR A 64 -11.40 -8.21 -0.26
N GLY A 65 -10.84 -8.36 0.95
CA GLY A 65 -9.45 -8.07 1.25
C GLY A 65 -8.59 -9.31 1.03
N ILE A 66 -7.47 -9.17 0.32
CA ILE A 66 -6.49 -10.25 0.15
C ILE A 66 -5.10 -9.82 0.59
N ASP A 67 -4.39 -10.75 1.22
CA ASP A 67 -2.96 -10.61 1.53
C ASP A 67 -2.31 -12.00 1.51
N VAL A 68 -0.98 -12.05 1.38
CA VAL A 68 -0.20 -13.29 1.50
C VAL A 68 -0.03 -13.72 2.95
N GLU A 69 -0.23 -12.80 3.91
CA GLU A 69 -0.18 -13.05 5.34
C GLU A 69 -1.57 -12.88 5.97
N ASP A 70 -2.14 -13.98 6.45
CA ASP A 70 -3.51 -14.05 6.97
C ASP A 70 -3.62 -13.95 8.50
N SER A 71 -2.50 -13.99 9.22
CA SER A 71 -2.47 -13.91 10.69
C SER A 71 -3.03 -12.58 11.24
N GLN A 72 -3.06 -11.55 10.41
CA GLN A 72 -3.50 -10.20 10.79
C GLN A 72 -5.00 -9.93 10.55
N PHE A 73 -5.77 -10.87 9.99
CA PHE A 73 -7.17 -10.64 9.63
C PHE A 73 -8.16 -10.71 10.80
N ALA A 74 -7.81 -11.37 11.91
CA ALA A 74 -8.74 -11.68 12.99
C ALA A 74 -9.47 -10.44 13.52
N LYS A 75 -8.72 -9.40 13.86
CA LYS A 75 -9.27 -8.15 14.42
C LYS A 75 -10.23 -7.45 13.45
N SER A 76 -9.90 -7.42 12.16
CA SER A 76 -10.74 -6.76 11.17
C SER A 76 -11.98 -7.59 10.81
N ARG A 77 -11.93 -8.92 10.93
CA ARG A 77 -13.13 -9.77 10.84
C ARG A 77 -14.11 -9.47 11.99
N GLU A 78 -13.62 -9.47 13.24
CA GLU A 78 -14.44 -9.12 14.41
C GLU A 78 -15.08 -7.73 14.27
N GLN A 79 -14.32 -6.76 13.79
CA GLN A 79 -14.82 -5.41 13.57
C GLN A 79 -15.87 -5.36 12.45
N ALA A 80 -15.65 -6.05 11.33
CA ALA A 80 -16.62 -6.14 10.24
C ALA A 80 -17.94 -6.75 10.72
N GLU A 81 -17.88 -7.83 11.49
CA GLU A 81 -19.07 -8.48 12.10
C GLU A 81 -19.80 -7.52 13.04
N SER A 82 -19.07 -6.83 13.93
CA SER A 82 -19.68 -5.91 14.90
C SER A 82 -20.35 -4.71 14.25
N GLU A 83 -19.87 -4.29 13.07
CA GLU A 83 -20.46 -3.18 12.30
C GLU A 83 -21.46 -3.63 11.23
N GLY A 84 -21.68 -4.95 11.08
CA GLY A 84 -22.60 -5.51 10.06
C GLY A 84 -22.11 -5.24 8.63
N LEU A 85 -20.80 -5.14 8.41
CA LEU A 85 -20.21 -4.91 7.10
C LEU A 85 -20.05 -6.22 6.32
N ASN A 86 -20.32 -6.18 5.03
CA ASN A 86 -20.12 -7.32 4.14
C ASN A 86 -18.66 -7.35 3.66
N VAL A 87 -17.81 -8.07 4.40
CA VAL A 87 -16.37 -8.16 4.15
C VAL A 87 -15.90 -9.60 4.19
N GLU A 88 -15.08 -9.98 3.21
CA GLU A 88 -14.35 -11.24 3.22
C GLU A 88 -12.84 -10.98 3.25
N PHE A 89 -12.10 -11.75 4.04
CA PHE A 89 -10.64 -11.74 4.03
C PHE A 89 -10.12 -13.10 3.58
N ARG A 90 -9.24 -13.12 2.57
CA ARG A 90 -8.67 -14.36 2.00
C ARG A 90 -7.16 -14.26 1.88
N LYS A 91 -6.47 -15.36 2.21
CA LYS A 91 -5.06 -15.51 1.90
C LYS A 91 -4.90 -15.75 0.40
N ALA A 92 -4.26 -14.83 -0.32
CA ALA A 92 -4.03 -14.95 -1.76
C ALA A 92 -2.85 -14.10 -2.22
N SER A 93 -2.25 -14.48 -3.35
CA SER A 93 -1.23 -13.71 -4.04
C SER A 93 -1.85 -12.90 -5.16
N VAL A 94 -1.41 -11.65 -5.33
CA VAL A 94 -1.82 -10.77 -6.44
C VAL A 94 -1.31 -11.26 -7.81
N TYR A 95 -0.37 -12.20 -7.82
CA TYR A 95 0.12 -12.82 -9.05
C TYR A 95 -0.79 -13.94 -9.59
N GLN A 96 -1.73 -14.43 -8.77
CA GLN A 96 -2.69 -15.46 -9.14
C GLN A 96 -3.92 -15.30 -8.25
N LEU A 97 -4.84 -14.45 -8.67
CA LEU A 97 -6.06 -14.15 -7.93
C LEU A 97 -7.06 -15.31 -8.04
N PRO A 98 -7.56 -15.86 -6.90
CA PRO A 98 -8.50 -16.99 -6.90
C PRO A 98 -9.94 -16.55 -7.17
N PHE A 99 -10.13 -15.69 -8.16
CA PHE A 99 -11.41 -15.14 -8.56
C PHE A 99 -11.65 -15.34 -10.06
N GLN A 100 -12.93 -15.37 -10.42
CA GLN A 100 -13.36 -15.42 -11.81
C GLN A 100 -13.04 -14.11 -12.53
N ASP A 101 -12.99 -14.16 -13.84
CA ASP A 101 -12.88 -12.97 -14.67
C ASP A 101 -14.10 -12.07 -14.47
N HIS A 102 -13.87 -10.76 -14.53
CA HIS A 102 -14.93 -9.76 -14.53
C HIS A 102 -15.91 -9.83 -13.33
N CYS A 103 -15.41 -10.10 -12.12
CA CYS A 103 -16.24 -10.24 -10.92
C CYS A 103 -16.25 -9.01 -10.00
N PHE A 104 -15.28 -8.09 -10.15
CA PHE A 104 -15.20 -6.88 -9.33
C PHE A 104 -15.54 -5.61 -10.11
N ASP A 105 -16.27 -4.70 -9.47
CA ASP A 105 -16.54 -3.35 -9.98
C ASP A 105 -15.32 -2.44 -9.79
N ALA A 106 -14.56 -2.67 -8.72
CA ALA A 106 -13.35 -1.92 -8.44
C ALA A 106 -12.24 -2.79 -7.81
N VAL A 107 -11.00 -2.41 -8.07
CA VAL A 107 -9.79 -2.90 -7.37
C VAL A 107 -9.12 -1.70 -6.70
N PHE A 108 -8.76 -1.85 -5.44
CA PHE A 108 -7.93 -0.91 -4.70
C PHE A 108 -6.60 -1.58 -4.32
N CYS A 109 -5.52 -0.81 -4.33
CA CYS A 109 -4.20 -1.29 -3.93
C CYS A 109 -3.39 -0.16 -3.31
N HIS A 110 -2.97 -0.34 -2.06
CA HIS A 110 -2.17 0.64 -1.32
C HIS A 110 -0.88 0.00 -0.79
N ALA A 111 0.25 0.67 -1.02
CA ALA A 111 1.58 0.31 -0.47
C ALA A 111 1.96 -1.16 -0.72
N LEU A 112 1.66 -1.69 -1.90
CA LEU A 112 1.97 -3.06 -2.31
C LEU A 112 2.96 -3.09 -3.49
N LEU A 113 2.76 -2.26 -4.50
CA LEU A 113 3.48 -2.37 -5.78
C LEU A 113 4.99 -2.21 -5.62
N GLU A 114 5.44 -1.41 -4.67
CA GLU A 114 6.84 -1.23 -4.30
C GLU A 114 7.50 -2.48 -3.69
N HIS A 115 6.70 -3.48 -3.31
CA HIS A 115 7.17 -4.75 -2.76
C HIS A 115 7.16 -5.89 -3.79
N LEU A 116 6.58 -5.66 -4.96
CA LEU A 116 6.47 -6.67 -6.00
C LEU A 116 7.73 -6.72 -6.87
N SER A 117 8.18 -7.92 -7.22
CA SER A 117 9.25 -8.15 -8.20
C SER A 117 8.75 -7.99 -9.64
N ASP A 118 7.48 -8.24 -9.87
CA ASP A 118 6.82 -8.09 -11.17
C ASP A 118 5.45 -7.40 -11.04
N PRO A 119 5.41 -6.08 -10.91
CA PRO A 119 4.14 -5.36 -10.88
C PRO A 119 3.27 -5.59 -12.13
N ALA A 120 3.86 -5.86 -13.30
CA ALA A 120 3.10 -6.06 -14.53
C ALA A 120 2.21 -7.31 -14.47
N ALA A 121 2.72 -8.40 -13.87
CA ALA A 121 1.94 -9.61 -13.65
C ALA A 121 0.72 -9.34 -12.73
N ALA A 122 0.89 -8.54 -11.68
CA ALA A 122 -0.23 -8.15 -10.81
C ALA A 122 -1.27 -7.30 -11.56
N PHE A 123 -0.84 -6.37 -12.41
CA PHE A 123 -1.76 -5.59 -13.24
C PHE A 123 -2.56 -6.45 -14.22
N THR A 124 -1.97 -7.52 -14.77
CA THR A 124 -2.68 -8.50 -15.62
C THR A 124 -3.82 -9.15 -14.85
N GLU A 125 -3.57 -9.59 -13.62
CA GLU A 125 -4.60 -10.17 -12.77
C GLU A 125 -5.66 -9.14 -12.35
N PHE A 126 -5.28 -7.92 -11.98
CA PHE A 126 -6.23 -6.86 -11.67
C PHE A 126 -7.15 -6.56 -12.87
N ARG A 127 -6.58 -6.52 -14.09
CA ARG A 127 -7.36 -6.31 -15.31
C ARG A 127 -8.32 -7.47 -15.58
N ARG A 128 -7.88 -8.72 -15.36
CA ARG A 128 -8.69 -9.92 -15.57
C ARG A 128 -9.92 -9.96 -14.66
N VAL A 129 -9.75 -9.67 -13.37
CA VAL A 129 -10.86 -9.75 -12.41
C VAL A 129 -11.81 -8.55 -12.45
N LEU A 130 -11.39 -7.42 -13.03
CA LEU A 130 -12.23 -6.25 -13.18
C LEU A 130 -13.26 -6.43 -14.29
N LYS A 131 -14.50 -6.03 -14.00
CA LYS A 131 -15.55 -5.88 -15.01
C LYS A 131 -15.14 -4.88 -16.09
N SER A 132 -15.77 -4.94 -17.26
CA SER A 132 -15.64 -3.86 -18.25
C SER A 132 -16.06 -2.54 -17.61
N LYS A 133 -15.28 -1.48 -17.85
CA LYS A 133 -15.42 -0.15 -17.25
C LYS A 133 -15.22 -0.10 -15.71
N GLY A 134 -14.80 -1.21 -15.10
CA GLY A 134 -14.42 -1.24 -13.68
C GLY A 134 -13.24 -0.31 -13.38
N LEU A 135 -13.12 0.12 -12.15
CA LEU A 135 -12.10 1.08 -11.71
C LEU A 135 -10.95 0.41 -10.97
N ILE A 136 -9.77 0.94 -11.14
CA ILE A 136 -8.63 0.62 -10.30
C ILE A 136 -8.12 1.90 -9.62
N GLY A 137 -7.99 1.86 -8.28
CA GLY A 137 -7.37 2.92 -7.48
C GLY A 137 -6.04 2.43 -6.91
N LEU A 138 -4.98 3.16 -7.17
CA LEU A 138 -3.63 2.81 -6.75
C LEU A 138 -3.01 3.94 -5.93
N ARG A 139 -2.39 3.59 -4.79
CA ARG A 139 -1.51 4.49 -4.05
C ARG A 139 -0.21 3.75 -3.74
N ALA A 140 0.89 4.17 -4.33
CA ALA A 140 2.18 3.53 -4.20
C ALA A 140 3.26 4.53 -3.78
N GLY A 141 4.21 4.09 -2.97
CA GLY A 141 5.34 4.88 -2.54
C GLY A 141 6.30 5.17 -3.70
N ASP A 142 6.82 6.39 -3.71
CA ASP A 142 7.97 6.78 -4.51
C ASP A 142 9.15 7.05 -3.57
N MET A 143 9.90 6.01 -3.27
CA MET A 143 10.98 6.10 -2.29
C MET A 143 12.10 7.06 -2.72
N GLY A 144 12.28 7.25 -4.03
CA GLY A 144 13.22 8.26 -4.56
C GLY A 144 12.70 9.70 -4.50
N GLY A 145 11.45 9.90 -4.09
CA GLY A 145 10.86 11.21 -3.83
C GLY A 145 10.80 11.59 -2.35
N ILE A 146 11.30 10.75 -1.46
CA ILE A 146 11.32 11.04 -0.01
C ILE A 146 12.14 12.31 0.25
N LEU A 147 11.55 13.22 1.02
CA LEU A 147 12.24 14.40 1.53
C LEU A 147 12.82 14.08 2.91
N VAL A 148 14.09 14.38 3.08
CA VAL A 148 14.80 14.23 4.35
C VAL A 148 15.57 15.52 4.62
N ASP A 149 15.39 16.08 5.81
CA ASP A 149 16.22 17.14 6.34
C ASP A 149 16.69 16.77 7.76
N SER A 150 17.95 17.00 8.06
CA SER A 150 18.58 16.67 9.35
C SER A 150 19.91 17.38 9.46
N GLU A 151 20.29 17.82 10.66
CA GLU A 151 21.63 18.35 10.95
C GLU A 151 22.73 17.29 10.78
N SER A 152 22.39 16.00 10.69
CA SER A 152 23.33 14.91 10.47
C SER A 152 23.14 14.26 9.09
N GLU A 153 24.24 13.76 8.51
CA GLU A 153 24.21 13.04 7.22
C GLU A 153 23.58 11.64 7.28
N GLY A 154 23.43 11.07 8.48
CA GLY A 154 22.98 9.70 8.69
C GLY A 154 21.63 9.36 8.00
N PRO A 155 20.59 10.17 8.12
CA PRO A 155 19.30 9.92 7.47
C PRO A 155 19.38 9.87 5.93
N ALA A 156 20.12 10.79 5.31
CA ALA A 156 20.30 10.81 3.86
C ALA A 156 21.10 9.60 3.36
N GLN A 157 22.16 9.21 4.06
CA GLN A 157 22.94 8.00 3.76
C GLN A 157 22.10 6.73 3.94
N GLY A 158 21.24 6.70 4.96
CA GLY A 158 20.29 5.61 5.20
C GLY A 158 19.33 5.42 4.03
N LEU A 159 18.75 6.51 3.56
CA LEU A 159 17.86 6.47 2.39
C LEU A 159 18.61 5.97 1.14
N ALA A 160 19.80 6.47 0.87
CA ALA A 160 20.60 6.02 -0.27
C ALA A 160 20.90 4.51 -0.20
N THR A 161 21.26 4.00 0.97
CA THR A 161 21.50 2.57 1.20
C THR A 161 20.23 1.74 1.01
N TYR A 162 19.10 2.22 1.51
CA TYR A 162 17.80 1.58 1.33
C TYR A 162 17.45 1.45 -0.16
N LEU A 163 17.56 2.53 -0.93
CA LEU A 163 17.28 2.52 -2.38
C LEU A 163 18.17 1.51 -3.11
N ALA A 164 19.47 1.51 -2.84
CA ALA A 164 20.41 0.58 -3.44
C ALA A 164 20.09 -0.89 -3.14
N ASN A 165 19.65 -1.20 -1.91
CA ASN A 165 19.26 -2.56 -1.54
C ASN A 165 17.97 -2.99 -2.24
N ARG A 166 16.99 -2.09 -2.41
CA ARG A 166 15.75 -2.39 -3.14
C ARG A 166 16.02 -2.76 -4.59
N GLU A 167 16.90 -2.04 -5.25
CA GLU A 167 17.28 -2.32 -6.64
C GLU A 167 17.99 -3.69 -6.77
N LYS A 168 18.86 -4.04 -5.81
CA LYS A 168 19.49 -5.38 -5.78
C LYS A 168 18.47 -6.52 -5.63
N ASP A 169 17.39 -6.29 -4.87
CA ASP A 169 16.31 -7.26 -4.66
C ASP A 169 15.31 -7.31 -5.83
N SER A 170 15.63 -6.70 -6.97
CA SER A 170 14.73 -6.60 -8.14
C SER A 170 13.39 -5.94 -7.83
N ARG A 171 13.35 -5.06 -6.84
CA ARG A 171 12.18 -4.25 -6.49
C ARG A 171 12.36 -2.83 -6.97
N ASP A 172 11.29 -2.23 -7.41
CA ASP A 172 11.34 -0.87 -7.97
C ASP A 172 10.96 0.18 -6.91
N PRO A 173 11.95 0.86 -6.29
CA PRO A 173 11.65 1.88 -5.29
C PRO A 173 11.01 3.14 -5.88
N TYR A 174 10.95 3.24 -7.21
CA TYR A 174 10.39 4.38 -7.95
C TYR A 174 9.05 4.02 -8.62
N VAL A 175 8.37 2.96 -8.18
CA VAL A 175 7.15 2.47 -8.81
C VAL A 175 6.03 3.51 -8.78
N GLY A 176 5.96 4.34 -7.74
CA GLY A 176 4.95 5.38 -7.59
C GLY A 176 4.90 6.32 -8.80
N ARG A 177 6.02 6.92 -9.20
CA ARG A 177 6.09 7.82 -10.38
C ARG A 177 5.79 7.13 -11.71
N LYS A 178 5.76 5.79 -11.73
CA LYS A 178 5.53 4.98 -12.92
C LYS A 178 4.07 4.52 -13.08
N LEU A 179 3.19 4.79 -12.09
CA LEU A 179 1.80 4.32 -12.09
C LEU A 179 1.05 4.61 -13.38
N GLY A 180 1.11 5.85 -13.87
CA GLY A 180 0.42 6.21 -15.11
C GLY A 180 0.89 5.42 -16.33
N ARG A 181 2.19 5.12 -16.42
CA ARG A 181 2.76 4.28 -17.49
C ARG A 181 2.36 2.82 -17.33
N LEU A 182 2.37 2.30 -16.10
CA LEU A 182 2.02 0.92 -15.81
C LEU A 182 0.54 0.66 -16.12
N LEU A 183 -0.36 1.55 -15.72
CA LEU A 183 -1.78 1.47 -16.06
C LEU A 183 -2.02 1.41 -17.57
N ARG A 184 -1.44 2.35 -18.33
CA ARG A 184 -1.60 2.35 -19.79
C ARG A 184 -1.07 1.07 -20.45
N LYS A 185 0.09 0.55 -20.00
CA LYS A 185 0.64 -0.72 -20.50
C LYS A 185 -0.26 -1.92 -20.22
N ALA A 186 -1.01 -1.87 -19.12
CA ALA A 186 -1.94 -2.92 -18.73
C ALA A 186 -3.36 -2.76 -19.34
N GLY A 187 -3.55 -1.82 -20.27
CA GLY A 187 -4.84 -1.63 -20.95
C GLY A 187 -5.88 -0.89 -20.11
N PHE A 188 -5.43 0.00 -19.23
CA PHE A 188 -6.33 0.91 -18.50
C PHE A 188 -6.30 2.30 -19.11
N ASP A 189 -7.46 2.91 -19.25
CA ASP A 189 -7.58 4.34 -19.50
C ASP A 189 -7.30 5.13 -18.22
N LEU A 190 -6.26 5.98 -18.24
CA LEU A 190 -5.83 6.75 -17.08
C LEU A 190 -6.79 7.93 -16.84
N GLN A 191 -7.55 7.87 -15.77
CA GLN A 191 -8.51 8.91 -15.40
C GLN A 191 -7.89 10.04 -14.57
N ARG A 192 -6.97 9.70 -13.67
CA ARG A 192 -6.33 10.65 -12.75
C ARG A 192 -4.95 10.15 -12.35
N ILE A 193 -4.03 11.08 -12.14
CA ILE A 193 -2.75 10.87 -11.48
C ILE A 193 -2.42 12.07 -10.61
N THR A 194 -2.03 11.82 -9.37
CA THR A 194 -1.64 12.86 -8.40
C THR A 194 -0.45 12.38 -7.59
N ALA A 195 0.15 13.29 -6.84
CA ALA A 195 1.17 12.97 -5.87
C ALA A 195 0.94 13.77 -4.59
N SER A 196 1.29 13.18 -3.45
CA SER A 196 1.16 13.77 -2.13
C SER A 196 2.38 13.45 -1.26
N TYR A 197 2.53 14.17 -0.15
CA TYR A 197 3.53 13.89 0.86
C TYR A 197 2.86 13.59 2.20
N GLU A 198 3.39 12.60 2.90
CA GLU A 198 3.00 12.23 4.25
C GLU A 198 4.18 12.45 5.18
N VAL A 199 4.05 13.41 6.12
CA VAL A 199 5.10 13.68 7.11
C VAL A 199 5.05 12.58 8.16
N ILE A 200 6.15 11.85 8.31
CA ILE A 200 6.25 10.69 9.20
C ILE A 200 7.27 10.86 10.33
N THR A 201 7.82 12.06 10.50
CA THR A 201 8.87 12.36 11.48
C THR A 201 8.49 11.86 12.88
N GLU A 202 7.34 12.29 13.42
CA GLU A 202 6.88 11.85 14.74
C GLU A 202 6.63 10.35 14.83
N THR A 203 6.16 9.74 13.72
CA THR A 203 5.91 8.30 13.65
C THR A 203 7.21 7.54 13.75
N LEU A 204 8.25 7.94 13.03
CA LEU A 204 9.58 7.32 13.10
C LEU A 204 10.19 7.44 14.49
N LEU A 205 10.06 8.58 15.14
CA LEU A 205 10.58 8.79 16.50
C LEU A 205 9.87 7.90 17.55
N LYS A 206 8.58 7.61 17.36
CA LYS A 206 7.78 6.80 18.30
C LYS A 206 8.01 5.29 18.15
N ILE A 207 8.25 4.79 16.93
CA ILE A 207 8.34 3.33 16.67
C ILE A 207 9.70 2.74 17.02
N GLY A 208 10.68 3.57 17.33
CA GLY A 208 12.00 3.13 17.78
C GLY A 208 12.85 2.47 16.70
N PRO A 209 14.11 2.11 17.05
CA PRO A 209 15.14 1.69 16.09
C PRO A 209 14.90 0.39 15.38
N SER A 210 14.25 -0.58 16.01
CA SER A 210 14.05 -1.89 15.39
C SER A 210 13.16 -1.81 14.16
N LEU A 211 12.23 -0.85 14.13
CA LEU A 211 11.35 -0.64 12.99
C LEU A 211 11.96 0.34 11.98
N ALA A 212 12.59 1.39 12.46
CA ALA A 212 13.37 2.28 11.61
C ALA A 212 14.45 1.50 10.83
N ALA A 213 15.09 0.50 11.44
CA ALA A 213 16.04 -0.39 10.77
C ALA A 213 15.39 -1.31 9.72
N GLN A 214 14.11 -1.62 9.82
CA GLN A 214 13.38 -2.42 8.82
C GLN A 214 12.90 -1.57 7.62
N PHE A 215 12.56 -0.30 7.85
CA PHE A 215 12.17 0.64 6.79
C PHE A 215 13.35 1.31 6.11
N ALA A 216 14.45 1.41 6.80
CA ALA A 216 15.67 2.04 6.29
C ALA A 216 16.86 1.33 6.92
N ALA A 217 17.86 1.00 6.11
CA ALA A 217 19.10 0.32 6.44
C ALA A 217 19.67 0.55 7.89
N PRO A 218 20.67 -0.23 8.32
CA PRO A 218 21.29 -0.16 9.67
C PRO A 218 21.69 1.25 10.15
N SER A 219 21.86 2.20 9.23
CA SER A 219 22.14 3.62 9.51
C SER A 219 20.99 4.37 10.21
N TYR A 220 19.77 3.86 10.21
CA TYR A 220 18.69 4.42 11.04
C TYR A 220 18.82 4.05 12.53
N CYS A 221 19.61 3.03 12.87
CA CYS A 221 19.96 2.76 14.26
C CYS A 221 20.74 3.92 14.90
N SER A 222 21.45 4.72 14.09
CA SER A 222 22.12 5.94 14.55
C SER A 222 21.17 7.11 14.86
N LEU A 223 19.89 7.03 14.44
CA LEU A 223 18.87 8.03 14.80
C LEU A 223 18.39 7.89 16.25
N GLN A 224 18.68 6.77 16.92
CA GLN A 224 18.25 6.56 18.32
C GLN A 224 19.04 7.38 19.33
N ASP A 225 20.33 7.52 19.14
CA ASP A 225 21.16 8.34 20.02
C ASP A 225 20.76 9.81 19.92
N LYS A 226 19.89 10.15 18.98
CA LYS A 226 19.38 11.50 18.69
C LYS A 226 17.84 11.61 18.70
N ALA A 227 17.13 10.76 19.45
CA ALA A 227 15.68 10.90 19.65
C ALA A 227 15.27 12.25 20.31
N SER A 228 16.24 13.06 20.69
CA SER A 228 16.12 14.47 21.09
C SER A 228 16.44 15.46 19.95
N ASP A 229 16.75 14.97 18.74
CA ASP A 229 17.05 15.83 17.59
C ASP A 229 15.73 16.33 16.96
N HIS A 230 15.29 17.49 17.43
CA HIS A 230 14.14 18.21 16.89
C HIS A 230 14.37 18.71 15.44
N SER A 231 15.54 18.47 14.85
CA SER A 231 15.87 18.89 13.49
C SER A 231 15.46 17.88 12.41
N LEU A 232 15.16 16.61 12.76
CA LEU A 232 14.80 15.60 11.77
C LEU A 232 13.44 15.89 11.14
N PHE A 233 13.41 16.00 9.82
CA PHE A 233 12.20 16.03 9.01
C PHE A 233 12.22 14.89 8.00
N VAL A 234 11.16 14.11 7.92
CA VAL A 234 10.99 13.07 6.92
C VAL A 234 9.57 13.11 6.36
N ALA A 235 9.44 13.19 5.04
CA ALA A 235 8.17 13.09 4.34
C ALA A 235 8.24 12.03 3.24
N LEU A 236 7.33 11.07 3.29
CA LEU A 236 7.16 10.04 2.26
C LEU A 236 6.43 10.61 1.07
N ALA A 237 6.95 10.34 -0.13
CA ALA A 237 6.26 10.67 -1.37
C ALA A 237 5.33 9.52 -1.77
N TRP A 238 4.08 9.84 -2.04
CA TRP A 238 3.07 8.94 -2.53
C TRP A 238 2.57 9.39 -3.90
N CYS A 239 2.36 8.44 -4.79
CA CYS A 239 1.68 8.67 -6.06
C CYS A 239 0.35 7.92 -6.06
N GLU A 240 -0.71 8.61 -6.47
CA GLU A 240 -2.05 8.07 -6.59
C GLU A 240 -2.48 8.08 -8.06
N ALA A 241 -3.14 7.00 -8.49
CA ALA A 241 -3.68 6.92 -9.84
C ALA A 241 -5.04 6.23 -9.85
N ILE A 242 -5.92 6.67 -10.73
CA ILE A 242 -7.19 6.02 -11.04
C ILE A 242 -7.16 5.63 -12.52
N GLY A 243 -7.41 4.37 -12.80
CA GLY A 243 -7.56 3.82 -14.13
C GLY A 243 -8.95 3.21 -14.32
N ARG A 244 -9.43 3.19 -15.56
CA ARG A 244 -10.66 2.51 -15.97
C ARG A 244 -10.32 1.36 -16.89
N ALA A 245 -10.87 0.18 -16.60
CA ALA A 245 -10.76 -0.98 -17.47
C ALA A 245 -11.59 -0.73 -18.75
N GLU A 246 -10.97 -0.91 -19.91
CA GLU A 246 -11.65 -0.86 -21.21
C GLU A 246 -12.52 -2.12 -21.44
#